data_65d6cfc7509f1f56e856808b867f7a05
#
_entry.id   65d6cfc7509f1f56e856808b867f7a05
#
_cell.length_a   1.000
_cell.length_b   1.000
_cell.length_c   1.000
_cell.angle_alpha   90.00
_cell.angle_beta   90.00
_cell.angle_gamma   90.00
#
_symmetry.space_group_name_H-M   'P 1'
#
loop_
_entity.id
_entity.type
_entity.pdbx_description
1 polymer ?
#
loop_
_entity_poly.entity_id
_entity_poly.type
_entity_poly.pdbx_seq_one_letter_code
_entity_poly.pdbx_strand_id
1 'polypeptide(L)'
;MASSLIAALTVTTPHAAVPPAPITDGERNGLLAVLSKVPDPRDPRGIRYPLSAVLTVAVCAVMAGASTFAAITDWLHDLDEHARTRLGFVGGVPAGTTVWRLLIRLDAEILSRVLAGWLHARTDPPDPPSSWSVRRYRRVIAVDGKALCGARREDGRHVHLLSALDTGTGVVLAQVAVDAKSNEIPAFAPLLDAVETVLGTLAGVLFIADTLHTQTRHADEVTARQAHLMVQVKANQPTLFNQLKRLPWAQIPVGDRTRDRGHGRRETRTVKAVTVRTPGGIAFPHAQQAVRITRTRIVAGKTSRETAYLTVSLPTGQALPRDLQTWIRRHWHIEEHDPPRP
;
A
#
# COMPACT_ATOMS: atom_id res chain seq x y z
N MET A 1 -15.75 2.63 14.57
CA MET A 1 -15.38 3.78 13.69
C MET A 1 -14.14 4.53 14.18
N ALA A 2 -14.00 4.87 15.46
CA ALA A 2 -12.85 5.60 15.99
C ALA A 2 -11.50 4.95 15.73
N SER A 3 -11.39 3.64 15.91
CA SER A 3 -10.15 2.89 15.67
C SER A 3 -9.74 2.85 14.20
N SER A 4 -10.66 3.04 13.25
CA SER A 4 -10.40 3.09 11.81
C SER A 4 -9.56 4.30 11.41
N LEU A 5 -9.76 5.45 12.07
CA LEU A 5 -9.03 6.68 11.75
C LEU A 5 -7.55 6.60 12.18
N ILE A 6 -7.29 6.10 13.40
CA ILE A 6 -5.91 5.90 13.88
C ILE A 6 -5.18 4.90 12.99
N ALA A 7 -5.84 3.81 12.61
CA ALA A 7 -5.27 2.82 11.73
C ALA A 7 -5.02 3.37 10.32
N ALA A 8 -5.92 4.20 9.78
CA ALA A 8 -5.70 4.88 8.49
C ALA A 8 -4.47 5.82 8.55
N LEU A 9 -4.30 6.55 9.65
CA LEU A 9 -3.13 7.39 9.88
C LEU A 9 -1.84 6.56 10.03
N THR A 10 -1.91 5.43 10.75
CA THR A 10 -0.74 4.57 11.01
C THR A 10 -0.27 3.84 9.75
N VAL A 11 -1.20 3.39 8.89
CA VAL A 11 -0.85 2.70 7.63
C VAL A 11 -0.28 3.67 6.59
N THR A 12 -0.59 4.97 6.70
CA THR A 12 -0.08 6.00 5.78
C THR A 12 1.37 6.42 6.11
N THR A 13 1.91 6.06 7.28
CA THR A 13 3.30 6.36 7.63
C THR A 13 4.24 5.30 7.09
N PRO A 14 5.23 5.65 6.26
CA PRO A 14 6.23 4.70 5.80
C PRO A 14 7.04 4.17 7.00
N HIS A 15 7.19 2.87 7.12
CA HIS A 15 8.13 2.25 8.05
C HIS A 15 9.56 2.51 7.56
N ALA A 16 10.09 3.69 7.86
CA ALA A 16 11.48 4.01 7.60
C ALA A 16 12.36 3.43 8.72
N ALA A 17 13.35 2.63 8.34
CA ALA A 17 14.44 2.21 9.22
C ALA A 17 15.37 3.37 9.64
N VAL A 18 15.05 4.59 9.24
CA VAL A 18 15.75 5.84 9.58
C VAL A 18 14.79 6.67 10.42
N PRO A 19 15.21 7.20 11.57
CA PRO A 19 14.36 8.10 12.34
C PRO A 19 13.93 9.25 11.42
N PRO A 20 12.64 9.58 11.36
CA PRO A 20 12.14 10.62 10.49
C PRO A 20 12.85 11.92 10.80
N ALA A 21 13.36 12.61 9.78
CA ALA A 21 13.91 13.93 9.92
C ALA A 21 12.84 14.85 10.56
N PRO A 22 13.22 15.80 11.44
CA PRO A 22 12.27 16.70 12.07
C PRO A 22 11.51 17.47 10.99
N ILE A 23 10.17 17.50 11.12
CA ILE A 23 9.29 18.19 10.17
C ILE A 23 9.64 19.69 10.20
N THR A 24 10.03 20.23 9.05
CA THR A 24 10.35 21.65 8.90
C THR A 24 9.10 22.52 9.01
N ASP A 25 9.26 23.81 9.30
CA ASP A 25 8.14 24.76 9.36
C ASP A 25 7.39 24.88 8.03
N GLY A 26 8.09 24.78 6.89
CA GLY A 26 7.49 24.74 5.58
C GLY A 26 6.60 23.50 5.36
N GLU A 27 7.03 22.37 5.88
CA GLU A 27 6.26 21.12 5.80
C GLU A 27 5.04 21.12 6.74
N ARG A 28 5.15 21.71 7.93
CA ARG A 28 3.99 21.91 8.83
C ARG A 28 2.93 22.80 8.20
N ASN A 29 3.35 23.92 7.60
CA ASN A 29 2.43 24.81 6.89
C ASN A 29 1.77 24.11 5.70
N GLY A 30 2.52 23.29 4.96
CA GLY A 30 1.99 22.49 3.87
C GLY A 30 0.95 21.45 4.36
N LEU A 31 1.21 20.77 5.48
CA LEU A 31 0.27 19.79 6.05
C LEU A 31 -0.99 20.48 6.57
N LEU A 32 -0.87 21.60 7.27
CA LEU A 32 -2.01 22.37 7.76
C LEU A 32 -2.92 22.84 6.61
N ALA A 33 -2.32 23.37 5.54
CA ALA A 33 -3.05 23.82 4.36
C ALA A 33 -3.74 22.67 3.62
N VAL A 34 -3.12 21.50 3.57
CA VAL A 34 -3.71 20.31 2.94
C VAL A 34 -4.86 19.77 3.78
N LEU A 35 -4.70 19.69 5.10
CA LEU A 35 -5.74 19.22 6.02
C LEU A 35 -6.92 20.18 6.14
N SER A 36 -6.77 21.45 5.76
CA SER A 36 -7.91 22.38 5.67
C SER A 36 -8.92 22.02 4.57
N LYS A 37 -8.53 21.14 3.64
CA LYS A 37 -9.44 20.61 2.60
C LYS A 37 -10.37 19.50 3.13
N VAL A 38 -10.12 18.96 4.33
CA VAL A 38 -10.98 17.97 4.95
C VAL A 38 -12.25 18.67 5.46
N PRO A 39 -13.46 18.25 5.04
CA PRO A 39 -14.70 18.84 5.50
C PRO A 39 -14.87 18.70 7.02
N ASP A 40 -15.25 19.81 7.67
CA ASP A 40 -15.52 19.79 9.11
C ASP A 40 -16.92 19.21 9.39
N PRO A 41 -17.03 18.10 10.11
CA PRO A 41 -18.34 17.47 10.39
C PRO A 41 -19.13 18.17 11.50
N ARG A 42 -18.60 19.27 12.07
CA ARG A 42 -19.24 20.01 13.17
C ARG A 42 -20.19 21.08 12.65
N ASP A 43 -21.21 21.40 13.47
CA ASP A 43 -22.01 22.60 13.26
C ASP A 43 -21.11 23.84 13.41
N PRO A 44 -21.20 24.84 12.51
CA PRO A 44 -20.39 26.05 12.56
C PRO A 44 -20.45 26.80 13.90
N ARG A 45 -21.62 26.75 14.56
CA ARG A 45 -21.83 27.40 15.90
C ARG A 45 -21.04 26.73 17.01
N GLY A 46 -20.59 25.47 16.84
CA GLY A 46 -19.85 24.70 17.84
C GLY A 46 -18.33 24.69 17.61
N ILE A 47 -17.82 25.37 16.60
CA ILE A 47 -16.40 25.33 16.24
C ILE A 47 -15.62 26.30 17.12
N ARG A 48 -14.89 25.77 18.11
CA ARG A 48 -13.94 26.53 18.94
C ARG A 48 -12.48 26.41 18.49
N TYR A 49 -12.15 25.31 17.83
CA TYR A 49 -10.79 24.95 17.41
C TYR A 49 -10.78 24.60 15.92
N PRO A 50 -9.81 25.06 15.13
CA PRO A 50 -9.70 24.71 13.70
C PRO A 50 -9.53 23.19 13.54
N LEU A 51 -10.33 22.57 12.65
CA LEU A 51 -10.20 21.14 12.36
C LEU A 51 -8.79 20.80 11.86
N SER A 52 -8.28 21.59 10.92
CA SER A 52 -6.93 21.41 10.35
C SER A 52 -5.83 21.40 11.40
N ALA A 53 -5.94 22.22 12.45
CA ALA A 53 -4.99 22.25 13.55
C ALA A 53 -5.04 20.96 14.38
N VAL A 54 -6.24 20.50 14.74
CA VAL A 54 -6.41 19.23 15.47
C VAL A 54 -5.88 18.05 14.64
N LEU A 55 -6.18 18.01 13.34
CA LEU A 55 -5.67 16.98 12.45
C LEU A 55 -4.16 17.03 12.27
N THR A 56 -3.57 18.22 12.16
CA THR A 56 -2.11 18.37 12.06
C THR A 56 -1.42 17.77 13.27
N VAL A 57 -1.91 18.08 14.49
CA VAL A 57 -1.34 17.50 15.70
C VAL A 57 -1.57 15.99 15.75
N ALA A 58 -2.75 15.51 15.38
CA ALA A 58 -3.03 14.08 15.35
C ALA A 58 -2.10 13.33 14.40
N VAL A 59 -1.85 13.87 13.20
CA VAL A 59 -0.91 13.27 12.24
C VAL A 59 0.51 13.28 12.80
N CYS A 60 0.98 14.41 13.35
CA CYS A 60 2.31 14.50 13.94
C CYS A 60 2.48 13.51 15.12
N ALA A 61 1.48 13.40 16.00
CA ALA A 61 1.49 12.48 17.12
C ALA A 61 1.58 11.02 16.64
N VAL A 62 0.78 10.62 15.63
CA VAL A 62 0.84 9.29 15.05
C VAL A 62 2.20 9.00 14.38
N MET A 63 2.77 9.98 13.67
CA MET A 63 4.12 9.85 13.09
C MET A 63 5.20 9.69 14.17
N ALA A 64 4.98 10.26 15.36
CA ALA A 64 5.85 10.10 16.52
C ALA A 64 5.56 8.82 17.34
N GLY A 65 4.62 7.99 16.89
CA GLY A 65 4.32 6.68 17.50
C GLY A 65 3.08 6.63 18.37
N ALA A 66 2.28 7.70 18.45
CA ALA A 66 1.01 7.66 19.17
C ALA A 66 0.05 6.64 18.51
N SER A 67 -0.43 5.67 19.29
CA SER A 67 -1.31 4.60 18.81
C SER A 67 -2.73 4.66 19.42
N THR A 68 -3.01 5.63 20.29
CA THR A 68 -4.28 5.80 20.97
C THR A 68 -4.74 7.25 20.92
N PHE A 69 -6.07 7.47 21.07
CA PHE A 69 -6.62 8.84 21.20
C PHE A 69 -6.11 9.57 22.43
N ALA A 70 -5.84 8.85 23.53
CA ALA A 70 -5.25 9.42 24.73
C ALA A 70 -3.85 9.98 24.41
N ALA A 71 -2.98 9.20 23.78
CA ALA A 71 -1.65 9.66 23.40
C ALA A 71 -1.68 10.85 22.41
N ILE A 72 -2.65 10.91 21.48
CA ILE A 72 -2.84 12.10 20.63
C ILE A 72 -3.26 13.31 21.47
N THR A 73 -4.09 13.08 22.49
CA THR A 73 -4.52 14.16 23.41
C THR A 73 -3.37 14.67 24.26
N ASP A 74 -2.52 13.79 24.78
CA ASP A 74 -1.34 14.17 25.54
C ASP A 74 -0.41 15.04 24.67
N TRP A 75 -0.19 14.66 23.43
CA TRP A 75 0.56 15.49 22.45
C TRP A 75 -0.02 16.90 22.30
N LEU A 76 -1.35 17.03 22.27
CA LEU A 76 -2.02 18.33 22.21
C LEU A 76 -1.78 19.16 23.46
N HIS A 77 -1.82 18.54 24.62
CA HIS A 77 -1.59 19.22 25.91
C HIS A 77 -0.12 19.63 26.11
N ASP A 78 0.81 18.88 25.55
CA ASP A 78 2.26 19.14 25.62
C ASP A 78 2.74 20.21 24.65
N LEU A 79 1.88 20.73 23.75
CA LEU A 79 2.24 21.83 22.86
C LEU A 79 2.64 23.07 23.69
N ASP A 80 3.79 23.67 23.33
CA ASP A 80 4.19 24.95 23.88
C ASP A 80 3.29 26.11 23.38
N GLU A 81 3.41 27.26 24.00
CA GLU A 81 2.57 28.43 23.69
C GLU A 81 2.78 28.92 22.25
N HIS A 82 4.01 28.83 21.72
CA HIS A 82 4.32 29.21 20.35
C HIS A 82 3.59 28.29 19.34
N ALA A 83 3.67 26.99 19.54
CA ALA A 83 2.98 26.03 18.69
C ALA A 83 1.45 26.16 18.78
N ARG A 84 0.91 26.39 19.99
CA ARG A 84 -0.52 26.65 20.19
C ARG A 84 -0.99 27.88 19.40
N THR A 85 -0.27 28.98 19.51
CA THR A 85 -0.58 30.22 18.78
C THR A 85 -0.53 30.03 17.27
N ARG A 86 0.52 29.38 16.76
CA ARG A 86 0.67 29.09 15.33
C ARG A 86 -0.43 28.19 14.76
N LEU A 87 -0.96 27.26 15.56
CA LEU A 87 -2.04 26.35 15.19
C LEU A 87 -3.46 26.95 15.42
N GLY A 88 -3.53 28.16 15.99
CA GLY A 88 -4.81 28.84 16.27
C GLY A 88 -5.53 28.36 17.53
N PHE A 89 -4.82 27.74 18.47
CA PHE A 89 -5.37 27.36 19.77
C PHE A 89 -5.32 28.52 20.78
N VAL A 90 -5.93 29.66 20.43
CA VAL A 90 -5.83 30.93 21.17
C VAL A 90 -6.41 30.82 22.59
N GLY A 91 -7.45 30.00 22.80
CA GLY A 91 -8.14 29.81 24.09
C GLY A 91 -7.78 28.51 24.81
N GLY A 92 -6.63 27.93 24.53
CA GLY A 92 -6.22 26.61 25.01
C GLY A 92 -6.49 25.49 24.01
N VAL A 93 -6.15 24.26 24.37
CA VAL A 93 -6.32 23.08 23.52
C VAL A 93 -7.64 22.34 23.84
N PRO A 94 -8.22 21.61 22.87
CA PRO A 94 -9.44 20.85 23.13
C PRO A 94 -9.20 19.70 24.12
N ALA A 95 -10.19 19.44 24.98
CA ALA A 95 -10.20 18.28 25.87
C ALA A 95 -10.21 16.97 25.06
N GLY A 96 -9.65 15.89 25.62
CA GLY A 96 -9.55 14.59 24.97
C GLY A 96 -10.89 14.04 24.48
N THR A 97 -11.98 14.23 25.22
CA THR A 97 -13.34 13.85 24.78
C THR A 97 -13.79 14.62 23.55
N THR A 98 -13.39 15.88 23.40
CA THR A 98 -13.68 16.71 22.22
C THR A 98 -12.86 16.19 21.02
N VAL A 99 -11.58 15.91 21.21
CA VAL A 99 -10.70 15.32 20.18
C VAL A 99 -11.29 13.99 19.69
N TRP A 100 -11.62 13.10 20.62
CA TRP A 100 -12.21 11.81 20.30
C TRP A 100 -13.51 11.94 19.50
N ARG A 101 -14.48 12.75 20.01
CA ARG A 101 -15.78 12.96 19.34
C ARG A 101 -15.62 13.56 17.94
N LEU A 102 -14.62 14.41 17.74
CA LEU A 102 -14.33 15.00 16.45
C LEU A 102 -13.77 13.95 15.49
N LEU A 103 -12.72 13.25 15.91
CA LEU A 103 -12.00 12.30 15.06
C LEU A 103 -12.88 11.11 14.63
N ILE A 104 -13.80 10.63 15.48
CA ILE A 104 -14.72 9.53 15.10
C ILE A 104 -15.79 9.93 14.06
N ARG A 105 -16.02 11.22 13.87
CA ARG A 105 -17.03 11.75 12.92
C ARG A 105 -16.44 12.08 11.57
N LEU A 106 -15.12 12.02 11.43
CA LEU A 106 -14.44 12.32 10.17
C LEU A 106 -14.66 11.21 9.14
N ASP A 107 -14.76 11.63 7.90
CA ASP A 107 -14.68 10.71 6.77
C ASP A 107 -13.22 10.25 6.59
N ALA A 108 -12.98 8.98 6.95
CA ALA A 108 -11.65 8.38 6.90
C ALA A 108 -11.11 8.25 5.46
N GLU A 109 -11.97 8.10 4.45
CA GLU A 109 -11.57 8.00 3.04
C GLU A 109 -11.08 9.34 2.53
N ILE A 110 -11.80 10.43 2.84
CA ILE A 110 -11.38 11.79 2.49
C ILE A 110 -10.04 12.11 3.14
N LEU A 111 -9.90 11.85 4.45
CA LEU A 111 -8.64 12.10 5.15
C LEU A 111 -7.48 11.28 4.57
N SER A 112 -7.69 10.01 4.31
CA SER A 112 -6.69 9.12 3.68
C SER A 112 -6.24 9.65 2.32
N ARG A 113 -7.18 10.07 1.47
CA ARG A 113 -6.90 10.64 0.15
C ARG A 113 -6.10 11.93 0.22
N VAL A 114 -6.46 12.82 1.13
CA VAL A 114 -5.77 14.11 1.35
C VAL A 114 -4.34 13.87 1.81
N LEU A 115 -4.12 12.94 2.75
CA LEU A 115 -2.80 12.58 3.24
C LEU A 115 -1.96 11.86 2.18
N ALA A 116 -2.56 10.94 1.43
CA ALA A 116 -1.88 10.23 0.34
C ALA A 116 -1.36 11.21 -0.73
N GLY A 117 -2.20 12.17 -1.16
CA GLY A 117 -1.79 13.19 -2.10
C GLY A 117 -0.67 14.09 -1.56
N TRP A 118 -0.73 14.45 -0.28
CA TRP A 118 0.32 15.25 0.36
C TRP A 118 1.65 14.49 0.46
N LEU A 119 1.62 13.21 0.85
CA LEU A 119 2.82 12.36 0.92
C LEU A 119 3.39 12.09 -0.47
N HIS A 120 2.53 11.77 -1.43
CA HIS A 120 2.93 11.52 -2.82
C HIS A 120 3.67 12.73 -3.40
N ALA A 121 3.13 13.94 -3.27
CA ALA A 121 3.77 15.16 -3.76
C ALA A 121 5.15 15.44 -3.14
N ARG A 122 5.48 14.85 -1.99
CA ARG A 122 6.77 15.00 -1.30
C ARG A 122 7.77 13.91 -1.61
N THR A 123 7.28 12.73 -1.90
CA THR A 123 8.12 11.54 -2.09
C THR A 123 8.28 11.16 -3.56
N ASP A 124 7.44 11.72 -4.43
CA ASP A 124 7.55 11.45 -5.86
C ASP A 124 8.89 12.00 -6.37
N PRO A 125 9.75 11.15 -6.93
CA PRO A 125 11.00 11.64 -7.50
C PRO A 125 10.69 12.59 -8.66
N PRO A 126 11.52 13.60 -8.90
CA PRO A 126 11.36 14.45 -10.06
C PRO A 126 11.32 13.59 -11.33
N ASP A 127 10.57 14.05 -12.32
CA ASP A 127 10.41 13.34 -13.60
C ASP A 127 11.76 12.82 -14.09
N PRO A 128 11.84 11.53 -14.46
CA PRO A 128 13.09 10.95 -14.91
C PRO A 128 13.59 11.70 -16.15
N PRO A 129 14.89 11.94 -16.28
CA PRO A 129 15.45 12.49 -17.51
C PRO A 129 14.97 11.67 -18.71
N SER A 130 14.59 12.35 -19.81
CA SER A 130 14.05 11.71 -21.03
C SER A 130 14.96 10.61 -21.61
N SER A 131 16.24 10.58 -21.21
CA SER A 131 17.23 9.57 -21.58
C SER A 131 17.13 8.24 -20.79
N TRP A 132 16.29 8.16 -19.75
CA TRP A 132 16.23 6.96 -18.92
C TRP A 132 15.15 6.00 -19.44
N SER A 133 15.45 4.70 -19.45
CA SER A 133 14.50 3.70 -19.94
C SER A 133 13.26 3.62 -19.03
N VAL A 134 12.08 3.50 -19.63
CA VAL A 134 10.78 3.31 -18.96
C VAL A 134 10.82 2.24 -17.86
N ARG A 135 11.67 1.20 -18.01
CA ARG A 135 11.85 0.13 -17.00
C ARG A 135 12.41 0.61 -15.68
N ARG A 136 13.32 1.58 -15.68
CA ARG A 136 14.04 2.03 -14.48
C ARG A 136 13.15 2.83 -13.54
N TYR A 137 12.13 3.47 -14.09
CA TYR A 137 11.21 4.37 -13.37
C TYR A 137 9.78 3.87 -13.31
N ARG A 138 9.55 2.60 -13.66
CA ARG A 138 8.20 2.06 -13.57
C ARG A 138 7.69 2.14 -12.13
N ARG A 139 6.56 2.82 -11.96
CA ARG A 139 5.83 2.82 -10.69
C ARG A 139 5.24 1.43 -10.48
N VAL A 140 5.48 0.88 -9.31
CA VAL A 140 5.02 -0.44 -8.91
C VAL A 140 4.21 -0.32 -7.64
N ILE A 141 2.94 -0.68 -7.73
CA ILE A 141 1.98 -0.59 -6.64
C ILE A 141 1.64 -1.99 -6.17
N ALA A 142 1.88 -2.26 -4.90
CA ALA A 142 1.45 -3.49 -4.26
C ALA A 142 0.04 -3.32 -3.69
N VAL A 143 -0.84 -4.27 -4.00
CA VAL A 143 -2.21 -4.33 -3.50
C VAL A 143 -2.28 -5.45 -2.46
N ASP A 144 -2.73 -5.11 -1.25
CA ASP A 144 -2.83 -6.06 -0.14
C ASP A 144 -4.01 -5.70 0.76
N GLY A 145 -4.72 -6.73 1.23
CA GLY A 145 -5.83 -6.60 2.17
C GLY A 145 -5.37 -6.77 3.61
N LYS A 146 -5.76 -5.83 4.49
CA LYS A 146 -5.38 -5.87 5.90
C LYS A 146 -6.58 -5.72 6.81
N ALA A 147 -6.72 -6.67 7.75
CA ALA A 147 -7.63 -6.55 8.87
C ALA A 147 -6.98 -5.69 9.97
N LEU A 148 -7.63 -4.62 10.37
CA LEU A 148 -7.12 -3.71 11.38
C LEU A 148 -7.43 -4.26 12.78
N CYS A 149 -6.42 -4.81 13.47
CA CYS A 149 -6.59 -5.45 14.77
C CYS A 149 -7.17 -4.54 15.85
N GLY A 150 -6.90 -3.23 15.80
CA GLY A 150 -7.42 -2.22 16.74
C GLY A 150 -8.77 -1.62 16.36
N ALA A 151 -9.30 -1.91 15.18
CA ALA A 151 -10.52 -1.30 14.66
C ALA A 151 -11.62 -2.35 14.49
N ARG A 152 -12.73 -2.16 15.23
CA ARG A 152 -13.91 -3.02 15.13
C ARG A 152 -15.12 -2.24 14.62
N ARG A 153 -15.93 -2.89 13.80
CA ARG A 153 -17.25 -2.42 13.39
C ARG A 153 -18.25 -2.61 14.55
N GLU A 154 -19.45 -2.08 14.41
CA GLU A 154 -20.52 -2.26 15.39
C GLU A 154 -20.91 -3.74 15.58
N ASP A 155 -20.76 -4.58 14.55
CA ASP A 155 -20.99 -6.02 14.58
C ASP A 155 -19.83 -6.83 15.23
N GLY A 156 -18.81 -6.16 15.76
CA GLY A 156 -17.64 -6.75 16.43
C GLY A 156 -16.56 -7.25 15.49
N ARG A 157 -16.77 -7.26 14.16
CA ARG A 157 -15.76 -7.67 13.18
C ARG A 157 -14.68 -6.61 13.00
N HIS A 158 -13.50 -7.04 12.67
CA HIS A 158 -12.41 -6.12 12.32
C HIS A 158 -12.74 -5.33 11.05
N VAL A 159 -12.33 -4.07 11.03
CA VAL A 159 -12.31 -3.29 9.78
C VAL A 159 -11.27 -3.92 8.86
N HIS A 160 -11.68 -4.25 7.63
CA HIS A 160 -10.80 -4.77 6.60
C HIS A 160 -10.64 -3.70 5.52
N LEU A 161 -9.40 -3.39 5.17
CA LEU A 161 -9.05 -2.42 4.14
C LEU A 161 -8.27 -3.12 3.04
N LEU A 162 -8.59 -2.81 1.78
CA LEU A 162 -7.72 -3.08 0.64
C LEU A 162 -6.88 -1.83 0.40
N SER A 163 -5.55 -2.00 0.35
CA SER A 163 -4.58 -0.90 0.30
C SER A 163 -3.73 -0.98 -0.95
N ALA A 164 -3.37 0.17 -1.51
CA ALA A 164 -2.44 0.32 -2.63
C ALA A 164 -1.18 1.05 -2.15
N LEU A 165 -0.06 0.34 -2.05
CA LEU A 165 1.23 0.86 -1.61
C LEU A 165 2.17 1.06 -2.80
N ASP A 166 2.67 2.27 -3.00
CA ASP A 166 3.79 2.51 -3.91
C ASP A 166 5.08 1.91 -3.31
N THR A 167 5.59 0.84 -3.93
CA THR A 167 6.76 0.11 -3.42
C THR A 167 8.08 0.87 -3.60
N GLY A 168 8.09 1.94 -4.40
CA GLY A 168 9.24 2.80 -4.63
C GLY A 168 9.40 3.84 -3.53
N THR A 169 8.32 4.47 -3.12
CA THR A 169 8.28 5.55 -2.12
C THR A 169 7.90 5.07 -0.73
N GLY A 170 7.24 3.91 -0.61
CA GLY A 170 6.67 3.42 0.65
C GLY A 170 5.37 4.14 1.05
N VAL A 171 4.78 4.92 0.17
CA VAL A 171 3.53 5.66 0.44
C VAL A 171 2.32 4.81 0.10
N VAL A 172 1.35 4.74 1.01
CA VAL A 172 0.02 4.22 0.74
C VAL A 172 -0.77 5.27 -0.05
N LEU A 173 -1.02 5.00 -1.33
CA LEU A 173 -1.70 5.92 -2.24
C LEU A 173 -3.21 5.92 -2.07
N ALA A 174 -3.78 4.78 -1.73
CA ALA A 174 -5.23 4.65 -1.51
C ALA A 174 -5.54 3.48 -0.58
N GLN A 175 -6.67 3.59 0.11
CA GLN A 175 -7.27 2.53 0.91
C GLN A 175 -8.78 2.55 0.70
N VAL A 176 -9.38 1.37 0.55
CA VAL A 176 -10.82 1.21 0.40
C VAL A 176 -11.31 0.18 1.43
N ALA A 177 -12.41 0.49 2.09
CA ALA A 177 -13.01 -0.44 3.03
C ALA A 177 -13.62 -1.63 2.27
N VAL A 178 -13.26 -2.83 2.70
CA VAL A 178 -13.89 -4.07 2.23
C VAL A 178 -15.17 -4.30 3.01
N ASP A 179 -16.27 -4.56 2.28
CA ASP A 179 -17.57 -4.83 2.93
C ASP A 179 -17.47 -6.07 3.83
N ALA A 180 -18.14 -6.02 4.98
CA ALA A 180 -18.17 -7.10 5.96
C ALA A 180 -18.75 -8.43 5.43
N LYS A 181 -19.61 -8.38 4.41
CA LYS A 181 -20.27 -9.52 3.77
C LYS A 181 -19.58 -9.95 2.46
N SER A 182 -18.48 -9.30 2.09
CA SER A 182 -17.77 -9.51 0.83
C SER A 182 -16.30 -9.86 1.09
N ASN A 183 -15.61 -10.25 0.02
CA ASN A 183 -14.15 -10.33 -0.03
C ASN A 183 -13.57 -9.07 -0.70
N GLU A 184 -12.28 -9.05 -0.95
CA GLU A 184 -11.55 -7.91 -1.54
C GLU A 184 -11.85 -7.69 -3.03
N ILE A 185 -12.42 -8.68 -3.72
CA ILE A 185 -12.62 -8.62 -5.19
C ILE A 185 -13.44 -7.40 -5.62
N PRO A 186 -14.60 -7.06 -5.01
CA PRO A 186 -15.35 -5.87 -5.39
C PRO A 186 -14.67 -4.55 -5.05
N ALA A 187 -13.75 -4.55 -4.07
CA ALA A 187 -13.04 -3.34 -3.65
C ALA A 187 -11.89 -2.95 -4.59
N PHE A 188 -11.52 -3.84 -5.53
CA PHE A 188 -10.37 -3.62 -6.41
C PHE A 188 -10.59 -2.46 -7.39
N ALA A 189 -11.75 -2.39 -8.07
CA ALA A 189 -12.04 -1.28 -8.99
C ALA A 189 -12.12 0.08 -8.27
N PRO A 190 -12.85 0.25 -7.15
CA PRO A 190 -12.79 1.46 -6.34
C PRO A 190 -11.36 1.83 -5.89
N LEU A 191 -10.51 0.85 -5.59
CA LEU A 191 -9.11 1.12 -5.24
C LEU A 191 -8.34 1.70 -6.43
N LEU A 192 -8.52 1.17 -7.64
CA LEU A 192 -7.89 1.72 -8.85
C LEU A 192 -8.32 3.17 -9.08
N ASP A 193 -9.62 3.48 -8.94
CA ASP A 193 -10.15 4.84 -9.10
C ASP A 193 -9.56 5.82 -8.07
N ALA A 194 -9.41 5.35 -6.81
CA ALA A 194 -8.80 6.15 -5.76
C ALA A 194 -7.30 6.40 -6.01
N VAL A 195 -6.55 5.40 -6.50
CA VAL A 195 -5.14 5.55 -6.89
C VAL A 195 -5.03 6.51 -8.08
N GLU A 196 -5.89 6.39 -9.09
CA GLU A 196 -5.91 7.27 -10.25
C GLU A 196 -6.17 8.73 -9.86
N THR A 197 -7.06 8.96 -8.90
CA THR A 197 -7.31 10.29 -8.34
C THR A 197 -6.06 10.94 -7.75
N VAL A 198 -5.17 10.15 -7.12
CA VAL A 198 -3.92 10.65 -6.52
C VAL A 198 -2.83 10.85 -7.57
N LEU A 199 -2.71 9.93 -8.53
CA LEU A 199 -1.64 9.93 -9.53
C LEU A 199 -1.96 10.74 -10.79
N GLY A 200 -3.24 11.04 -11.04
CA GLY A 200 -3.73 11.65 -12.28
C GLY A 200 -3.86 10.68 -13.46
N THR A 201 -3.07 9.61 -13.50
CA THR A 201 -3.12 8.55 -14.52
C THR A 201 -2.52 7.25 -14.01
N LEU A 202 -3.04 6.12 -14.50
CA LEU A 202 -2.47 4.80 -14.24
C LEU A 202 -1.65 4.26 -15.41
N ALA A 203 -1.51 5.02 -16.49
CA ALA A 203 -0.78 4.57 -17.69
C ALA A 203 0.66 4.13 -17.33
N GLY A 204 1.00 2.89 -17.68
CA GLY A 204 2.31 2.31 -17.44
C GLY A 204 2.58 1.84 -15.99
N VAL A 205 1.68 2.06 -15.04
CA VAL A 205 1.79 1.55 -13.67
C VAL A 205 1.69 0.02 -13.66
N LEU A 206 2.48 -0.64 -12.84
CA LEU A 206 2.37 -2.08 -12.57
C LEU A 206 1.72 -2.32 -11.20
N PHE A 207 0.56 -2.95 -11.19
CA PHE A 207 -0.08 -3.45 -9.99
C PHE A 207 0.39 -4.88 -9.70
N ILE A 208 0.76 -5.15 -8.46
CA ILE A 208 1.08 -6.51 -7.97
C ILE A 208 0.06 -6.85 -6.91
N ALA A 209 -0.59 -7.97 -7.05
CA ALA A 209 -1.60 -8.43 -6.12
C ALA A 209 -1.47 -9.94 -5.86
N ASP A 210 -2.08 -10.39 -4.78
CA ASP A 210 -2.10 -11.79 -4.40
C ASP A 210 -3.03 -12.65 -5.29
N THR A 211 -3.19 -13.90 -4.92
CA THR A 211 -3.97 -14.90 -5.66
C THR A 211 -5.47 -14.58 -5.71
N LEU A 212 -6.01 -13.85 -4.75
CA LEU A 212 -7.43 -13.49 -4.71
C LEU A 212 -7.78 -12.57 -5.90
N HIS A 213 -6.83 -11.75 -6.30
CA HIS A 213 -6.95 -10.81 -7.43
C HIS A 213 -6.63 -11.43 -8.80
N THR A 214 -6.42 -12.75 -8.89
CA THR A 214 -6.31 -13.47 -10.17
C THR A 214 -7.70 -13.64 -10.83
N GLN A 215 -8.29 -12.50 -11.16
CA GLN A 215 -9.63 -12.40 -11.76
C GLN A 215 -9.55 -11.80 -13.16
N THR A 216 -10.29 -12.38 -14.12
CA THR A 216 -10.36 -11.85 -15.49
C THR A 216 -10.76 -10.38 -15.50
N ARG A 217 -11.80 -10.02 -14.73
CA ARG A 217 -12.29 -8.66 -14.64
C ARG A 217 -11.20 -7.68 -14.14
N HIS A 218 -10.38 -8.07 -13.18
CA HIS A 218 -9.29 -7.21 -12.70
C HIS A 218 -8.24 -6.96 -13.78
N ALA A 219 -7.91 -7.99 -14.57
CA ALA A 219 -6.98 -7.83 -15.68
C ALA A 219 -7.53 -6.89 -16.75
N ASP A 220 -8.83 -7.00 -17.06
CA ASP A 220 -9.50 -6.12 -18.01
C ASP A 220 -9.55 -4.67 -17.50
N GLU A 221 -9.93 -4.45 -16.25
CA GLU A 221 -10.01 -3.13 -15.61
C GLU A 221 -8.65 -2.42 -15.56
N VAL A 222 -7.58 -3.13 -15.21
CA VAL A 222 -6.21 -2.60 -15.20
C VAL A 222 -5.75 -2.25 -16.61
N THR A 223 -6.03 -3.13 -17.59
CA THR A 223 -5.64 -2.92 -18.98
C THR A 223 -6.41 -1.75 -19.62
N ALA A 224 -7.70 -1.60 -19.30
CA ALA A 224 -8.50 -0.47 -19.78
C ALA A 224 -7.96 0.90 -19.35
N ARG A 225 -7.25 0.96 -18.21
CA ARG A 225 -6.54 2.14 -17.70
C ARG A 225 -5.08 2.25 -18.20
N GLN A 226 -4.70 1.46 -19.21
CA GLN A 226 -3.35 1.40 -19.76
C GLN A 226 -2.28 1.00 -18.73
N ALA A 227 -2.68 0.36 -17.64
CA ALA A 227 -1.83 -0.16 -16.59
C ALA A 227 -1.51 -1.65 -16.82
N HIS A 228 -0.66 -2.21 -15.96
CA HIS A 228 -0.23 -3.60 -16.01
C HIS A 228 -0.54 -4.32 -14.71
N LEU A 229 -0.76 -5.63 -14.82
CA LEU A 229 -1.08 -6.49 -13.68
C LEU A 229 -0.07 -7.64 -13.59
N MET A 230 0.40 -7.92 -12.38
CA MET A 230 1.15 -9.11 -12.03
C MET A 230 0.47 -9.79 -10.84
N VAL A 231 0.02 -11.04 -11.03
CA VAL A 231 -0.70 -11.79 -10.01
C VAL A 231 -0.12 -13.18 -9.81
N GLN A 232 -0.13 -13.64 -8.56
CA GLN A 232 0.24 -14.98 -8.22
C GLN A 232 -0.91 -15.94 -8.51
N VAL A 233 -0.60 -17.10 -9.08
CA VAL A 233 -1.57 -18.16 -9.40
C VAL A 233 -1.35 -19.37 -8.49
N LYS A 234 -2.39 -19.78 -7.81
CA LYS A 234 -2.40 -20.96 -6.93
C LYS A 234 -3.49 -21.96 -7.37
N ALA A 235 -3.65 -23.03 -6.61
CA ALA A 235 -4.59 -24.11 -6.91
C ALA A 235 -6.09 -23.72 -6.86
N ASN A 236 -6.43 -22.54 -6.32
CA ASN A 236 -7.78 -21.96 -6.40
C ASN A 236 -8.18 -21.58 -7.83
N GLN A 237 -7.21 -21.48 -8.76
CA GLN A 237 -7.39 -21.31 -10.21
C GLN A 237 -6.83 -22.54 -10.95
N PRO A 238 -7.46 -23.72 -10.87
CA PRO A 238 -6.84 -24.99 -11.24
C PRO A 238 -6.45 -25.08 -12.70
N THR A 239 -7.25 -24.55 -13.61
CA THR A 239 -6.96 -24.57 -15.05
C THR A 239 -5.70 -23.75 -15.36
N LEU A 240 -5.66 -22.50 -14.92
CA LEU A 240 -4.53 -21.59 -15.13
C LEU A 240 -3.27 -22.11 -14.42
N PHE A 241 -3.40 -22.60 -13.19
CA PHE A 241 -2.29 -23.17 -12.43
C PHE A 241 -1.67 -24.36 -13.14
N ASN A 242 -2.49 -25.29 -13.66
CA ASN A 242 -2.02 -26.46 -14.42
C ASN A 242 -1.35 -26.06 -15.74
N GLN A 243 -1.89 -25.07 -16.46
CA GLN A 243 -1.25 -24.54 -17.67
C GLN A 243 0.15 -23.99 -17.35
N LEU A 244 0.27 -23.15 -16.32
CA LEU A 244 1.57 -22.60 -15.90
C LEU A 244 2.54 -23.69 -15.44
N LYS A 245 2.06 -24.69 -14.68
CA LYS A 245 2.87 -25.80 -14.18
C LYS A 245 3.44 -26.67 -15.31
N ARG A 246 2.68 -26.87 -16.39
CA ARG A 246 3.05 -27.70 -17.54
C ARG A 246 4.02 -27.04 -18.52
N LEU A 247 4.30 -25.73 -18.39
CA LEU A 247 5.28 -25.07 -19.25
C LEU A 247 6.66 -25.77 -19.14
N PRO A 248 7.47 -25.76 -20.20
CA PRO A 248 8.75 -26.50 -20.24
C PRO A 248 9.85 -25.82 -19.42
N TRP A 249 9.62 -25.66 -18.12
CA TRP A 249 10.50 -24.95 -17.18
C TRP A 249 11.93 -25.49 -17.11
N ALA A 250 12.13 -26.77 -17.46
CA ALA A 250 13.47 -27.36 -17.54
C ALA A 250 14.33 -26.67 -18.62
N GLN A 251 13.72 -26.36 -19.78
CA GLN A 251 14.37 -25.75 -20.93
C GLN A 251 14.52 -24.24 -20.82
N ILE A 252 13.70 -23.58 -19.96
CA ILE A 252 13.77 -22.13 -19.76
C ILE A 252 14.98 -21.82 -18.86
N PRO A 253 15.91 -20.94 -19.28
CA PRO A 253 17.05 -20.59 -18.47
C PRO A 253 16.65 -19.86 -17.19
N VAL A 254 17.51 -19.90 -16.17
CA VAL A 254 17.36 -19.06 -14.99
C VAL A 254 17.69 -17.62 -15.40
N GLY A 255 16.71 -16.75 -15.34
CA GLY A 255 16.85 -15.35 -15.73
C GLY A 255 17.43 -14.47 -14.63
N ASP A 256 17.20 -14.86 -13.35
CA ASP A 256 17.81 -14.20 -12.19
C ASP A 256 17.93 -15.15 -10.99
N ARG A 257 18.93 -14.88 -10.12
CA ARG A 257 19.17 -15.64 -8.89
C ARG A 257 19.68 -14.74 -7.79
N THR A 258 18.98 -14.72 -6.66
CA THR A 258 19.44 -14.06 -5.43
C THR A 258 19.76 -15.08 -4.35
N ARG A 259 20.69 -14.71 -3.48
CA ARG A 259 21.08 -15.48 -2.28
C ARG A 259 21.11 -14.55 -1.10
N ASP A 260 20.38 -14.91 -0.06
CA ASP A 260 20.32 -14.17 1.19
C ASP A 260 20.78 -15.08 2.34
N ARG A 261 21.49 -14.51 3.30
CA ARG A 261 21.94 -15.20 4.51
C ARG A 261 21.71 -14.31 5.72
N GLY A 262 20.95 -14.77 6.69
CA GLY A 262 20.68 -14.03 7.92
C GLY A 262 19.82 -14.83 8.88
N HIS A 263 19.83 -14.47 10.15
CA HIS A 263 19.02 -15.11 11.21
C HIS A 263 19.06 -16.65 11.20
N GLY A 264 20.26 -17.24 11.02
CA GLY A 264 20.42 -18.71 11.00
C GLY A 264 19.88 -19.41 9.76
N ARG A 265 19.39 -18.67 8.74
CA ARG A 265 18.86 -19.21 7.48
C ARG A 265 19.71 -18.85 6.28
N ARG A 266 19.74 -19.75 5.29
CA ARG A 266 20.21 -19.48 3.94
C ARG A 266 19.03 -19.59 3.00
N GLU A 267 18.85 -18.61 2.15
CA GLU A 267 17.77 -18.58 1.18
C GLU A 267 18.31 -18.33 -0.23
N THR A 268 17.83 -19.10 -1.19
CA THR A 268 18.12 -18.89 -2.63
C THR A 268 16.79 -18.77 -3.36
N ARG A 269 16.62 -17.70 -4.11
CA ARG A 269 15.49 -17.53 -5.03
C ARG A 269 15.99 -17.55 -6.45
N THR A 270 15.26 -18.24 -7.33
CA THR A 270 15.51 -18.26 -8.77
C THR A 270 14.26 -17.88 -9.52
N VAL A 271 14.39 -17.05 -10.53
CA VAL A 271 13.30 -16.65 -11.41
C VAL A 271 13.55 -17.15 -12.82
N LYS A 272 12.52 -17.76 -13.39
CA LYS A 272 12.42 -18.08 -14.80
C LYS A 272 11.21 -17.36 -15.37
N ALA A 273 11.35 -16.71 -16.51
CA ALA A 273 10.27 -16.04 -17.20
C ALA A 273 10.22 -16.48 -18.65
N VAL A 274 9.02 -16.60 -19.20
CA VAL A 274 8.79 -16.99 -20.60
C VAL A 274 7.66 -16.14 -21.18
N THR A 275 7.85 -15.71 -22.43
CA THR A 275 6.83 -14.96 -23.17
C THR A 275 5.66 -15.87 -23.57
N VAL A 276 4.45 -15.40 -23.32
CA VAL A 276 3.21 -16.04 -23.82
C VAL A 276 3.01 -15.55 -25.26
N ARG A 277 3.31 -16.41 -26.24
CA ARG A 277 3.21 -16.06 -27.68
C ARG A 277 1.91 -16.48 -28.32
N THR A 278 1.22 -17.48 -27.77
CA THR A 278 0.00 -18.04 -28.34
C THR A 278 -1.20 -17.33 -27.72
N PRO A 279 -2.05 -16.66 -28.50
CA PRO A 279 -3.34 -16.18 -27.99
C PRO A 279 -4.12 -17.35 -27.40
N GLY A 280 -4.59 -17.21 -26.14
CA GLY A 280 -5.24 -18.30 -25.42
C GLY A 280 -4.33 -19.40 -24.87
N GLY A 281 -3.00 -19.28 -25.03
CA GLY A 281 -2.02 -20.25 -24.51
C GLY A 281 -1.99 -20.34 -22.97
N ILE A 282 -2.43 -19.28 -22.30
CA ILE A 282 -2.71 -19.24 -20.86
C ILE A 282 -4.12 -18.68 -20.69
N ALA A 283 -4.98 -19.36 -19.94
CA ALA A 283 -6.36 -18.96 -19.69
C ALA A 283 -6.47 -17.77 -18.71
N PHE A 284 -5.73 -16.70 -19.02
CA PHE A 284 -5.77 -15.44 -18.30
C PHE A 284 -5.59 -14.28 -19.30
N PRO A 285 -6.52 -13.30 -19.32
CA PRO A 285 -6.48 -12.23 -20.31
C PRO A 285 -5.24 -11.35 -20.14
N HIS A 286 -4.79 -10.78 -21.24
CA HIS A 286 -3.66 -9.84 -21.29
C HIS A 286 -2.30 -10.39 -20.78
N ALA A 287 -2.21 -11.70 -20.46
CA ALA A 287 -0.95 -12.30 -20.03
C ALA A 287 0.10 -12.26 -21.16
N GLN A 288 1.22 -11.57 -20.93
CA GLN A 288 2.36 -11.47 -21.84
C GLN A 288 3.54 -12.34 -21.40
N GLN A 289 3.65 -12.60 -20.09
CA GLN A 289 4.69 -13.45 -19.52
C GLN A 289 4.13 -14.40 -18.49
N ALA A 290 4.66 -15.63 -18.47
CA ALA A 290 4.54 -16.57 -17.38
C ALA A 290 5.84 -16.58 -16.58
N VAL A 291 5.73 -16.52 -15.26
CA VAL A 291 6.88 -16.44 -14.36
C VAL A 291 6.82 -17.59 -13.36
N ARG A 292 7.97 -18.26 -13.13
CA ARG A 292 8.15 -19.23 -12.06
C ARG A 292 9.25 -18.77 -11.12
N ILE A 293 8.90 -18.64 -9.84
CA ILE A 293 9.84 -18.36 -8.76
C ILE A 293 10.02 -19.64 -7.94
N THR A 294 11.27 -20.00 -7.71
CA THR A 294 11.59 -21.10 -6.79
C THR A 294 12.40 -20.53 -5.64
N ARG A 295 11.89 -20.73 -4.43
CA ARG A 295 12.51 -20.34 -3.16
C ARG A 295 13.01 -21.60 -2.47
N THR A 296 14.30 -21.66 -2.22
CA THR A 296 14.93 -22.74 -1.43
C THR A 296 15.46 -22.15 -0.14
N ARG A 297 15.00 -22.66 0.99
CA ARG A 297 15.44 -22.26 2.34
C ARG A 297 16.16 -23.40 3.02
N ILE A 298 17.26 -23.07 3.71
CA ILE A 298 17.97 -24.00 4.60
C ILE A 298 17.97 -23.37 5.99
N VAL A 299 17.31 -24.02 6.94
CA VAL A 299 17.20 -23.62 8.34
C VAL A 299 17.58 -24.83 9.20
N ALA A 300 18.55 -24.68 10.10
CA ALA A 300 19.02 -25.77 10.96
C ALA A 300 19.30 -27.08 10.21
N GLY A 301 19.92 -26.99 9.03
CA GLY A 301 20.23 -28.14 8.17
C GLY A 301 19.07 -28.72 7.37
N LYS A 302 17.82 -28.30 7.64
CA LYS A 302 16.64 -28.75 6.88
C LYS A 302 16.44 -27.87 5.65
N THR A 303 16.23 -28.51 4.50
CA THR A 303 15.95 -27.81 3.23
C THR A 303 14.46 -27.85 2.93
N SER A 304 13.87 -26.68 2.68
CA SER A 304 12.51 -26.54 2.13
C SER A 304 12.56 -25.87 0.77
N ARG A 305 11.64 -26.25 -0.12
CA ARG A 305 11.53 -25.68 -1.46
C ARG A 305 10.08 -25.34 -1.76
N GLU A 306 9.86 -24.09 -2.15
CA GLU A 306 8.57 -23.56 -2.56
C GLU A 306 8.65 -23.09 -4.01
N THR A 307 7.54 -23.26 -4.74
CA THR A 307 7.45 -22.77 -6.12
C THR A 307 6.17 -21.96 -6.27
N ALA A 308 6.30 -20.73 -6.73
CA ALA A 308 5.20 -19.84 -7.08
C ALA A 308 5.16 -19.64 -8.60
N TYR A 309 3.94 -19.58 -9.15
CA TYR A 309 3.68 -19.21 -10.53
C TYR A 309 2.94 -17.89 -10.58
N LEU A 310 3.29 -17.05 -11.55
CA LEU A 310 2.66 -15.75 -11.76
C LEU A 310 2.37 -15.54 -13.24
N THR A 311 1.37 -14.72 -13.51
CA THR A 311 1.12 -14.12 -14.82
C THR A 311 1.42 -12.63 -14.76
N VAL A 312 1.93 -12.09 -15.86
CA VAL A 312 2.32 -10.67 -15.98
C VAL A 312 1.85 -10.14 -17.31
N SER A 313 1.15 -9.00 -17.30
CA SER A 313 0.71 -8.35 -18.54
C SER A 313 1.77 -7.45 -19.18
N LEU A 314 2.94 -7.28 -18.55
CA LEU A 314 4.07 -6.57 -19.14
C LEU A 314 4.74 -7.41 -20.22
N PRO A 315 5.04 -6.83 -21.41
CA PRO A 315 5.89 -7.47 -22.41
C PRO A 315 7.32 -7.73 -21.89
N THR A 316 7.98 -8.78 -22.39
CA THR A 316 9.34 -9.16 -21.97
C THR A 316 10.36 -8.02 -22.13
N GLY A 317 10.21 -7.15 -23.15
CA GLY A 317 11.05 -5.97 -23.33
C GLY A 317 10.92 -4.91 -22.23
N GLN A 318 9.82 -4.92 -21.48
CA GLN A 318 9.52 -3.94 -20.42
C GLN A 318 9.79 -4.44 -19.00
N ALA A 319 10.05 -5.73 -18.80
CA ALA A 319 10.39 -6.33 -17.51
C ALA A 319 11.38 -7.48 -17.69
N LEU A 320 12.57 -7.33 -17.16
CA LEU A 320 13.55 -8.42 -17.10
C LEU A 320 13.27 -9.32 -15.88
N PRO A 321 13.70 -10.58 -15.87
CA PRO A 321 13.52 -11.48 -14.72
C PRO A 321 14.00 -10.91 -13.39
N ARG A 322 15.10 -10.14 -13.37
CA ARG A 322 15.60 -9.44 -12.18
C ARG A 322 14.65 -8.36 -11.67
N ASP A 323 13.98 -7.63 -12.57
CA ASP A 323 13.03 -6.59 -12.22
C ASP A 323 11.79 -7.24 -11.57
N LEU A 324 11.26 -8.29 -12.20
CA LEU A 324 10.17 -9.10 -11.69
C LEU A 324 10.47 -9.65 -10.29
N GLN A 325 11.68 -10.19 -10.08
CA GLN A 325 12.10 -10.71 -8.77
C GLN A 325 12.14 -9.60 -7.72
N THR A 326 12.68 -8.44 -8.07
CA THR A 326 12.76 -7.28 -7.16
C THR A 326 11.37 -6.80 -6.75
N TRP A 327 10.45 -6.65 -7.70
CA TRP A 327 9.10 -6.18 -7.45
C TRP A 327 8.29 -7.16 -6.60
N ILE A 328 8.37 -8.45 -6.89
CA ILE A 328 7.70 -9.49 -6.09
C ILE A 328 8.25 -9.54 -4.66
N ARG A 329 9.57 -9.38 -4.47
CA ARG A 329 10.14 -9.30 -3.13
C ARG A 329 9.58 -8.14 -2.32
N ARG A 330 9.43 -6.97 -2.93
CA ARG A 330 8.85 -5.80 -2.28
C ARG A 330 7.40 -6.04 -1.87
N HIS A 331 6.62 -6.73 -2.70
CA HIS A 331 5.26 -7.11 -2.35
C HIS A 331 5.23 -8.05 -1.14
N TRP A 332 6.05 -9.09 -1.11
CA TRP A 332 6.10 -10.02 0.02
C TRP A 332 6.63 -9.40 1.32
N HIS A 333 7.46 -8.37 1.26
CA HIS A 333 7.86 -7.62 2.45
C HIS A 333 6.70 -6.90 3.12
N ILE A 334 5.66 -6.53 2.39
CA ILE A 334 4.46 -5.92 2.94
C ILE A 334 3.65 -6.95 3.74
N GLU A 335 3.59 -8.21 3.27
CA GLU A 335 2.95 -9.32 3.96
C GLU A 335 3.72 -9.77 5.23
N GLU A 336 5.07 -9.72 5.21
CA GLU A 336 5.93 -10.19 6.31
C GLU A 336 6.02 -9.19 7.49
N HIS A 337 5.57 -7.95 7.34
CA HIS A 337 5.60 -6.91 8.39
C HIS A 337 4.32 -6.86 9.23
N ASP A 338 3.48 -7.88 9.19
CA ASP A 338 2.47 -8.05 10.23
C ASP A 338 3.17 -8.33 11.57
N PRO A 339 2.85 -7.56 12.65
CA PRO A 339 3.35 -7.90 13.97
C PRO A 339 2.94 -9.34 14.30
N PRO A 340 3.78 -10.11 15.03
CA PRO A 340 3.44 -11.45 15.39
C PRO A 340 2.07 -11.47 16.08
N ARG A 341 1.18 -12.33 15.60
CA ARG A 341 -0.13 -12.53 16.21
C ARG A 341 0.08 -12.94 17.66
N PRO A 342 -0.65 -12.35 18.61
CA PRO A 342 -0.55 -12.71 20.00
C PRO A 342 -0.90 -14.16 20.24
#